data_ae77c49c58808be1800395c2f0cf4ca6
#
_entry.id   ae77c49c58808be1800395c2f0cf4ca6
#
_cell.length_a   1.000
_cell.length_b   1.000
_cell.length_c   1.000
_cell.angle_alpha   90.00
_cell.angle_beta   90.00
_cell.angle_gamma   90.00
#
_symmetry.space_group_name_H-M   'P 1'
#
loop_
_entity.id
_entity.type
_entity.pdbx_description
1 polymer ?
#
loop_
_entity_poly.entity_id
_entity_poly.type
_entity_poly.pdbx_seq_one_letter_code
_entity_poly.pdbx_strand_id
1 'polypeptide(L)'
;MRIAAITGAASGIGLGTTKRLLEEGWTVVGLDRDTAGLAALRGAFAGFGERLLTEVCDVASAESVAKAFQTIGRRFSRLNGLVCSAGLLRIGTLDQMAVEDFDALFAVNVRGLWLSAREAMPLLKAAGTEGELARVVFLASISGLRHKIDSGAYAATKAAVIALTKVMAVECAADKVLVNAVAPATVDTPMVRPHLSPGGNTRYRTSGTSPLGRIAEPEDVAAVIAFLMSKDAGYVNGAVIPVDGGTVAAFVPPR
;
A
#
# COMPACT_ATOMS: atom_id res chain seq x y z
N MET A 1 -10.72 20.06 -6.02
CA MET A 1 -9.84 19.03 -6.65
C MET A 1 -9.28 18.17 -5.53
N ARG A 2 -9.46 16.85 -5.58
CA ARG A 2 -8.88 15.90 -4.60
C ARG A 2 -7.56 15.35 -5.16
N ILE A 3 -6.50 15.36 -4.35
CA ILE A 3 -5.16 14.96 -4.75
C ILE A 3 -4.69 13.82 -3.87
N ALA A 4 -4.21 12.73 -4.47
CA ALA A 4 -3.64 11.58 -3.77
C ALA A 4 -2.23 11.27 -4.25
N ALA A 5 -1.34 10.92 -3.34
CA ALA A 5 -0.05 10.31 -3.64
C ALA A 5 -0.14 8.79 -3.41
N ILE A 6 0.45 7.99 -4.30
CA ILE A 6 0.44 6.52 -4.23
C ILE A 6 1.87 6.02 -4.42
N THR A 7 2.45 5.36 -3.42
CA THR A 7 3.74 4.67 -3.57
C THR A 7 3.54 3.26 -4.14
N GLY A 8 4.49 2.77 -4.95
CA GLY A 8 4.33 1.50 -5.64
C GLY A 8 3.29 1.56 -6.77
N ALA A 9 3.12 2.72 -7.39
CA ALA A 9 2.04 3.00 -8.34
C ALA A 9 2.21 2.29 -9.70
N ALA A 10 3.41 1.83 -10.03
CA ALA A 10 3.71 1.28 -11.34
C ALA A 10 3.22 -0.17 -11.54
N SER A 11 2.79 -0.87 -10.49
CA SER A 11 2.40 -2.27 -10.60
C SER A 11 1.37 -2.71 -9.55
N GLY A 12 0.76 -3.88 -9.76
CA GLY A 12 -0.06 -4.58 -8.78
C GLY A 12 -1.17 -3.73 -8.16
N ILE A 13 -1.30 -3.78 -6.84
CA ILE A 13 -2.34 -3.07 -6.08
C ILE A 13 -2.23 -1.55 -6.25
N GLY A 14 -0.99 -1.00 -6.28
CA GLY A 14 -0.76 0.43 -6.49
C GLY A 14 -1.26 0.91 -7.85
N LEU A 15 -1.02 0.12 -8.90
CA LEU A 15 -1.52 0.39 -10.25
C LEU A 15 -3.06 0.34 -10.29
N GLY A 16 -3.66 -0.74 -9.74
CA GLY A 16 -5.13 -0.86 -9.65
C GLY A 16 -5.76 0.31 -8.87
N THR A 17 -5.11 0.73 -7.77
CA THR A 17 -5.55 1.89 -6.98
C THR A 17 -5.42 3.19 -7.75
N THR A 18 -4.32 3.39 -8.49
CA THR A 18 -4.11 4.56 -9.35
C THR A 18 -5.24 4.68 -10.37
N LYS A 19 -5.52 3.60 -11.11
CA LYS A 19 -6.63 3.53 -12.06
C LYS A 19 -7.95 3.91 -11.40
N ARG A 20 -8.29 3.25 -10.31
CA ARG A 20 -9.55 3.45 -9.60
C ARG A 20 -9.74 4.89 -9.12
N LEU A 21 -8.75 5.50 -8.52
CA LEU A 21 -8.85 6.88 -8.06
C LEU A 21 -8.95 7.88 -9.22
N LEU A 22 -8.24 7.66 -10.33
CA LEU A 22 -8.39 8.48 -11.54
C LEU A 22 -9.81 8.42 -12.10
N GLU A 23 -10.41 7.24 -12.17
CA GLU A 23 -11.80 7.04 -12.61
C GLU A 23 -12.81 7.75 -11.69
N GLU A 24 -12.52 7.81 -10.38
CA GLU A 24 -13.32 8.54 -9.38
C GLU A 24 -13.05 10.06 -9.33
N GLY A 25 -12.28 10.59 -10.28
CA GLY A 25 -12.05 12.03 -10.43
C GLY A 25 -10.95 12.61 -9.55
N TRP A 26 -10.08 11.77 -8.98
CA TRP A 26 -8.89 12.25 -8.28
C TRP A 26 -7.80 12.71 -9.25
N THR A 27 -6.96 13.61 -8.79
CA THR A 27 -5.61 13.81 -9.34
C THR A 27 -4.67 12.90 -8.57
N VAL A 28 -3.89 12.09 -9.27
CA VAL A 28 -3.00 11.10 -8.67
C VAL A 28 -1.55 11.42 -8.99
N VAL A 29 -0.70 11.40 -7.96
CA VAL A 29 0.75 11.42 -8.11
C VAL A 29 1.26 10.01 -7.82
N GLY A 30 1.58 9.27 -8.88
CA GLY A 30 2.15 7.93 -8.79
C GLY A 30 3.65 7.99 -8.49
N LEU A 31 4.06 7.35 -7.41
CA LEU A 31 5.45 7.27 -6.95
C LEU A 31 5.93 5.83 -7.09
N ASP A 32 7.05 5.63 -7.79
CA ASP A 32 7.69 4.33 -7.91
C ASP A 32 9.19 4.50 -8.19
N ARG A 33 9.99 3.51 -7.85
CA ARG A 33 11.40 3.46 -8.24
C ARG A 33 11.61 2.97 -9.68
N ASP A 34 10.63 2.25 -10.23
CA ASP A 34 10.67 1.71 -11.59
C ASP A 34 10.29 2.80 -12.60
N THR A 35 11.30 3.39 -13.22
CA THR A 35 11.12 4.44 -14.22
C THR A 35 10.42 3.94 -15.49
N ALA A 36 10.67 2.69 -15.90
CA ALA A 36 10.00 2.08 -17.05
C ALA A 36 8.53 1.80 -16.74
N GLY A 37 8.23 1.29 -15.54
CA GLY A 37 6.88 1.10 -15.06
C GLY A 37 6.10 2.41 -14.96
N LEU A 38 6.72 3.50 -14.50
CA LEU A 38 6.09 4.82 -14.49
C LEU A 38 5.84 5.36 -15.91
N ALA A 39 6.71 5.09 -16.86
CA ALA A 39 6.48 5.46 -18.26
C ALA A 39 5.30 4.67 -18.85
N ALA A 40 5.23 3.37 -18.59
CA ALA A 40 4.10 2.52 -19.00
C ALA A 40 2.78 2.99 -18.36
N LEU A 41 2.80 3.34 -17.08
CA LEU A 41 1.65 3.90 -16.35
C LEU A 41 1.11 5.17 -17.06
N ARG A 42 1.99 6.13 -17.38
CA ARG A 42 1.59 7.34 -18.12
C ARG A 42 1.00 7.03 -19.49
N GLY A 43 1.60 6.09 -20.22
CA GLY A 43 1.10 5.67 -21.54
C GLY A 43 -0.29 5.04 -21.44
N ALA A 44 -0.48 4.10 -20.52
CA ALA A 44 -1.74 3.39 -20.34
C ALA A 44 -2.90 4.33 -19.91
N PHE A 45 -2.60 5.39 -19.18
CA PHE A 45 -3.60 6.34 -18.65
C PHE A 45 -3.48 7.75 -19.25
N ALA A 46 -2.91 7.88 -20.45
CA ALA A 46 -2.75 9.16 -21.14
C ALA A 46 -4.07 9.96 -21.26
N GLY A 47 -5.20 9.27 -21.36
CA GLY A 47 -6.53 9.89 -21.45
C GLY A 47 -6.94 10.69 -20.21
N PHE A 48 -6.27 10.51 -19.05
CA PHE A 48 -6.51 11.31 -17.86
C PHE A 48 -5.74 12.64 -17.83
N GLY A 49 -4.80 12.85 -18.77
CA GLY A 49 -4.08 14.10 -18.95
C GLY A 49 -3.35 14.54 -17.68
N GLU A 50 -3.53 15.79 -17.29
CA GLU A 50 -2.87 16.39 -16.13
C GLU A 50 -3.31 15.82 -14.76
N ARG A 51 -4.32 14.97 -14.74
CA ARG A 51 -4.74 14.30 -13.50
C ARG A 51 -3.83 13.14 -13.09
N LEU A 52 -2.95 12.67 -13.98
CA LEU A 52 -1.92 11.69 -13.64
C LEU A 52 -0.53 12.31 -13.74
N LEU A 53 0.14 12.40 -12.61
CA LEU A 53 1.55 12.75 -12.51
C LEU A 53 2.34 11.55 -12.02
N THR A 54 3.62 11.52 -12.34
CA THR A 54 4.51 10.48 -11.83
C THR A 54 5.82 11.09 -11.37
N GLU A 55 6.38 10.55 -10.30
CA GLU A 55 7.67 10.96 -9.76
C GLU A 55 8.47 9.72 -9.35
N VAL A 56 9.77 9.72 -9.65
CA VAL A 56 10.65 8.62 -9.25
C VAL A 56 10.89 8.69 -7.75
N CYS A 57 10.60 7.60 -7.03
CA CYS A 57 10.75 7.53 -5.59
C CYS A 57 11.12 6.12 -5.15
N ASP A 58 12.33 5.97 -4.60
CA ASP A 58 12.69 4.78 -3.84
C ASP A 58 12.33 5.01 -2.36
N VAL A 59 11.30 4.32 -1.87
CA VAL A 59 10.84 4.44 -0.48
C VAL A 59 11.88 3.98 0.54
N ALA A 60 12.87 3.17 0.15
CA ALA A 60 13.95 2.77 1.03
C ALA A 60 14.98 3.91 1.27
N SER A 61 15.00 4.95 0.43
CA SER A 61 15.87 6.12 0.56
C SER A 61 15.12 7.32 1.15
N ALA A 62 15.55 7.78 2.32
CA ALA A 62 14.95 8.96 2.97
C ALA A 62 15.09 10.22 2.10
N GLU A 63 16.23 10.37 1.41
CA GLU A 63 16.46 11.50 0.51
C GLU A 63 15.51 11.46 -0.69
N SER A 64 15.33 10.27 -1.31
CA SER A 64 14.41 10.08 -2.43
C SER A 64 12.97 10.42 -2.05
N VAL A 65 12.53 9.94 -0.87
CA VAL A 65 11.17 10.23 -0.36
C VAL A 65 11.02 11.73 -0.11
N ALA A 66 11.94 12.36 0.61
CA ALA A 66 11.88 13.78 0.89
C ALA A 66 11.82 14.62 -0.40
N LYS A 67 12.66 14.30 -1.41
CA LYS A 67 12.66 14.97 -2.72
C LYS A 67 11.32 14.82 -3.44
N ALA A 68 10.74 13.60 -3.45
CA ALA A 68 9.46 13.36 -4.10
C ALA A 68 8.34 14.21 -3.46
N PHE A 69 8.23 14.22 -2.12
CA PHE A 69 7.21 15.02 -1.44
C PHE A 69 7.47 16.53 -1.51
N GLN A 70 8.72 16.98 -1.58
CA GLN A 70 9.03 18.39 -1.89
C GLN A 70 8.54 18.77 -3.29
N THR A 71 8.73 17.91 -4.29
CA THR A 71 8.22 18.14 -5.66
C THR A 71 6.69 18.23 -5.65
N ILE A 72 6.01 17.32 -4.93
CA ILE A 72 4.55 17.37 -4.74
C ILE A 72 4.15 18.70 -4.08
N GLY A 73 4.82 19.10 -3.00
CA GLY A 73 4.51 20.31 -2.25
C GLY A 73 4.73 21.61 -3.04
N ARG A 74 5.66 21.63 -4.01
CA ARG A 74 5.83 22.76 -4.93
C ARG A 74 4.68 22.91 -5.92
N ARG A 75 4.01 21.79 -6.27
CA ARG A 75 2.91 21.77 -7.23
C ARG A 75 1.54 21.90 -6.57
N PHE A 76 1.39 21.37 -5.37
CA PHE A 76 0.15 21.33 -4.64
C PHE A 76 0.32 21.81 -3.22
N SER A 77 -0.57 22.70 -2.77
CA SER A 77 -0.56 23.22 -1.40
C SER A 77 -1.00 22.19 -0.36
N ARG A 78 -1.68 21.11 -0.80
CA ARG A 78 -2.23 20.05 0.07
C ARG A 78 -2.30 18.70 -0.62
N LEU A 79 -2.44 17.65 0.18
CA LEU A 79 -2.85 16.30 -0.23
C LEU A 79 -4.13 15.91 0.51
N ASN A 80 -5.10 15.38 -0.22
CA ASN A 80 -6.32 14.81 0.36
C ASN A 80 -6.14 13.33 0.70
N GLY A 81 -5.10 12.69 0.15
CA GLY A 81 -4.84 11.30 0.43
C GLY A 81 -3.43 10.81 0.14
N LEU A 82 -3.06 9.76 0.87
CA LEU A 82 -1.82 8.99 0.68
C LEU A 82 -2.14 7.50 0.71
N VAL A 83 -1.64 6.75 -0.27
CA VAL A 83 -1.68 5.29 -0.26
C VAL A 83 -0.25 4.75 -0.29
N CYS A 84 0.17 4.08 0.77
CA CYS A 84 1.48 3.44 0.85
C CYS A 84 1.36 1.98 0.38
N SER A 85 1.51 1.76 -0.94
CA SER A 85 1.40 0.44 -1.56
C SER A 85 2.76 -0.18 -1.93
N ALA A 86 3.85 0.58 -1.93
CA ALA A 86 5.18 0.02 -2.14
C ALA A 86 5.49 -1.08 -1.13
N GLY A 87 6.00 -2.21 -1.60
CA GLY A 87 6.30 -3.35 -0.76
C GLY A 87 7.30 -4.31 -1.38
N LEU A 88 7.88 -5.14 -0.54
CA LEU A 88 8.84 -6.19 -0.90
C LEU A 88 8.42 -7.49 -0.21
N LEU A 89 8.59 -8.62 -0.92
CA LEU A 89 8.41 -9.97 -0.40
C LEU A 89 9.73 -10.73 -0.48
N ARG A 90 10.11 -11.40 0.61
CA ARG A 90 11.17 -12.40 0.66
C ARG A 90 10.67 -13.61 1.40
N ILE A 91 11.00 -14.77 0.92
CA ILE A 91 10.53 -16.05 1.44
C ILE A 91 11.73 -16.85 1.94
N GLY A 92 11.63 -17.33 3.14
CA GLY A 92 12.64 -18.16 3.80
C GLY A 92 12.34 -18.32 5.29
N THR A 93 12.96 -19.32 5.92
CA THR A 93 12.92 -19.51 7.37
C THR A 93 13.73 -18.41 8.05
N LEU A 94 13.36 -18.03 9.27
CA LEU A 94 14.03 -16.92 9.98
C LEU A 94 15.50 -17.21 10.30
N ASP A 95 15.83 -18.46 10.56
CA ASP A 95 17.19 -18.90 10.89
C ASP A 95 18.14 -18.94 9.68
N GLN A 96 17.59 -18.97 8.46
CA GLN A 96 18.39 -19.07 7.22
C GLN A 96 18.26 -17.81 6.33
N MET A 97 17.46 -16.84 6.75
CA MET A 97 17.28 -15.61 5.96
C MET A 97 18.57 -14.79 5.98
N ALA A 98 19.01 -14.34 4.81
CA ALA A 98 20.13 -13.40 4.71
C ALA A 98 19.80 -12.08 5.44
N VAL A 99 20.78 -11.51 6.12
CA VAL A 99 20.62 -10.22 6.84
C VAL A 99 20.17 -9.13 5.88
N GLU A 100 20.71 -9.12 4.68
CA GLU A 100 20.39 -8.15 3.62
C GLU A 100 18.94 -8.24 3.19
N ASP A 101 18.36 -9.45 3.11
CA ASP A 101 16.94 -9.65 2.79
C ASP A 101 16.04 -9.21 3.94
N PHE A 102 16.43 -9.48 5.18
CA PHE A 102 15.73 -9.02 6.37
C PHE A 102 15.71 -7.47 6.41
N ASP A 103 16.89 -6.85 6.27
CA ASP A 103 17.03 -5.40 6.29
C ASP A 103 16.26 -4.73 5.15
N ALA A 104 16.30 -5.31 3.94
CA ALA A 104 15.55 -4.80 2.80
C ALA A 104 14.03 -4.84 3.03
N LEU A 105 13.53 -5.91 3.66
CA LEU A 105 12.11 -6.01 4.04
C LEU A 105 11.70 -4.88 4.99
N PHE A 106 12.47 -4.62 6.03
CA PHE A 106 12.18 -3.55 6.98
C PHE A 106 12.39 -2.17 6.38
N ALA A 107 13.42 -2.00 5.55
CA ALA A 107 13.69 -0.73 4.87
C ALA A 107 12.53 -0.31 3.96
N VAL A 108 11.97 -1.25 3.19
CA VAL A 108 10.87 -0.95 2.26
C VAL A 108 9.51 -0.95 2.97
N ASN A 109 9.16 -2.06 3.64
CA ASN A 109 7.79 -2.29 4.10
C ASN A 109 7.43 -1.49 5.36
N VAL A 110 8.41 -1.13 6.20
CA VAL A 110 8.18 -0.43 7.48
C VAL A 110 8.73 0.99 7.41
N ARG A 111 10.06 1.13 7.28
CA ARG A 111 10.69 2.44 7.29
C ARG A 111 10.25 3.29 6.10
N GLY A 112 10.17 2.71 4.90
CA GLY A 112 9.76 3.41 3.68
C GLY A 112 8.30 3.86 3.73
N LEU A 113 7.42 3.02 4.27
CA LEU A 113 6.03 3.39 4.52
C LEU A 113 5.93 4.57 5.51
N TRP A 114 6.64 4.47 6.64
CA TRP A 114 6.68 5.52 7.65
C TRP A 114 7.27 6.83 7.11
N LEU A 115 8.39 6.77 6.35
CA LEU A 115 8.99 7.94 5.69
C LEU A 115 7.98 8.60 4.76
N SER A 116 7.28 7.83 3.94
CA SER A 116 6.27 8.37 3.01
C SER A 116 5.14 9.08 3.76
N ALA A 117 4.65 8.50 4.84
CA ALA A 117 3.62 9.12 5.67
C ALA A 117 4.13 10.39 6.37
N ARG A 118 5.36 10.34 6.92
CA ARG A 118 6.00 11.47 7.59
C ARG A 118 6.17 12.67 6.64
N GLU A 119 6.72 12.45 5.44
CA GLU A 119 6.96 13.52 4.47
C GLU A 119 5.67 14.05 3.85
N ALA A 120 4.61 13.23 3.74
CA ALA A 120 3.29 13.66 3.30
C ALA A 120 2.53 14.47 4.36
N MET A 121 2.86 14.29 5.65
CA MET A 121 2.05 14.80 6.75
C MET A 121 1.78 16.32 6.71
N PRO A 122 2.74 17.19 6.39
CA PRO A 122 2.47 18.63 6.29
C PRO A 122 1.38 18.95 5.25
N LEU A 123 1.38 18.26 4.10
CA LEU A 123 0.38 18.45 3.04
C LEU A 123 -0.98 17.84 3.39
N LEU A 124 -1.00 16.71 4.12
CA LEU A 124 -2.23 16.10 4.62
C LEU A 124 -2.90 16.97 5.68
N LYS A 125 -2.14 17.51 6.62
CA LYS A 125 -2.64 18.46 7.63
C LYS A 125 -3.19 19.73 7.01
N ALA A 126 -2.57 20.22 5.93
CA ALA A 126 -3.07 21.39 5.20
C ALA A 126 -4.49 21.16 4.65
N ALA A 127 -4.82 19.96 4.17
CA ALA A 127 -6.20 19.63 3.77
C ALA A 127 -7.18 19.68 4.97
N GLY A 128 -6.74 19.21 6.15
CA GLY A 128 -7.51 19.25 7.39
C GLY A 128 -7.86 20.68 7.84
N THR A 129 -6.93 21.64 7.70
CA THR A 129 -7.17 23.05 8.04
C THR A 129 -8.21 23.71 7.12
N GLU A 130 -8.34 23.24 5.89
CA GLU A 130 -9.37 23.70 4.95
C GLU A 130 -10.76 23.05 5.18
N GLY A 131 -10.90 22.25 6.24
CA GLY A 131 -12.17 21.63 6.62
C GLY A 131 -12.42 20.26 6.01
N GLU A 132 -11.49 19.74 5.18
CA GLU A 132 -11.60 18.43 4.56
C GLU A 132 -10.85 17.36 5.38
N LEU A 133 -11.38 16.14 5.45
CA LEU A 133 -10.64 15.01 6.01
C LEU A 133 -9.58 14.52 5.02
N ALA A 134 -8.32 14.52 5.43
CA ALA A 134 -7.29 13.80 4.71
C ALA A 134 -7.27 12.31 5.10
N ARG A 135 -6.81 11.44 4.21
CA ARG A 135 -6.89 9.99 4.39
C ARG A 135 -5.58 9.32 4.03
N VAL A 136 -5.14 8.43 4.90
CA VAL A 136 -3.95 7.61 4.69
C VAL A 136 -4.38 6.15 4.70
N VAL A 137 -3.96 5.39 3.68
CA VAL A 137 -4.20 3.95 3.62
C VAL A 137 -2.88 3.22 3.47
N PHE A 138 -2.58 2.35 4.42
CA PHE A 138 -1.40 1.51 4.42
C PHE A 138 -1.70 0.10 3.88
N LEU A 139 -0.77 -0.47 3.11
CA LEU A 139 -0.82 -1.86 2.69
C LEU A 139 -0.16 -2.76 3.75
N ALA A 140 -1.00 -3.32 4.65
CA ALA A 140 -0.63 -4.42 5.51
C ALA A 140 -0.65 -5.75 4.73
N SER A 141 -1.02 -6.83 5.36
CA SER A 141 -1.29 -8.16 4.81
C SER A 141 -1.99 -9.00 5.89
N ILE A 142 -2.75 -10.01 5.48
CA ILE A 142 -3.23 -11.03 6.43
C ILE A 142 -2.06 -11.77 7.11
N SER A 143 -0.86 -11.79 6.53
CA SER A 143 0.34 -12.34 7.17
C SER A 143 0.74 -11.59 8.44
N GLY A 144 0.36 -10.32 8.59
CA GLY A 144 0.51 -9.55 9.82
C GLY A 144 -0.55 -9.86 10.88
N LEU A 145 -1.65 -10.49 10.51
CA LEU A 145 -2.75 -10.92 11.39
C LEU A 145 -2.63 -12.40 11.77
N ARG A 146 -2.36 -13.25 10.79
CA ARG A 146 -2.15 -14.69 10.92
C ARG A 146 -0.87 -15.08 10.22
N HIS A 147 0.16 -15.30 11.02
CA HIS A 147 1.51 -15.60 10.50
C HIS A 147 1.56 -17.00 9.88
N LYS A 148 2.46 -17.18 8.91
CA LYS A 148 2.75 -18.49 8.32
C LYS A 148 4.25 -18.74 8.26
N ILE A 149 4.63 -20.00 8.26
CA ILE A 149 6.03 -20.44 8.08
C ILE A 149 6.60 -19.92 6.76
N ASP A 150 7.92 -19.82 6.67
CA ASP A 150 8.68 -19.30 5.52
C ASP A 150 8.38 -17.84 5.12
N SER A 151 7.60 -17.13 5.92
CA SER A 151 7.29 -15.71 5.70
C SER A 151 7.45 -14.87 6.98
N GLY A 152 8.19 -15.35 7.97
CA GLY A 152 8.25 -14.73 9.30
C GLY A 152 8.72 -13.28 9.29
N ALA A 153 9.80 -12.97 8.59
CA ALA A 153 10.30 -11.61 8.48
C ALA A 153 9.31 -10.68 7.74
N TYR A 154 8.71 -11.15 6.64
CA TYR A 154 7.65 -10.41 5.95
C TYR A 154 6.45 -10.18 6.86
N ALA A 155 6.00 -11.22 7.59
CA ALA A 155 4.89 -11.12 8.53
C ALA A 155 5.19 -10.11 9.65
N ALA A 156 6.41 -10.09 10.18
CA ALA A 156 6.85 -9.10 11.18
C ALA A 156 6.74 -7.67 10.63
N THR A 157 7.16 -7.42 9.38
CA THR A 157 7.00 -6.09 8.77
C THR A 157 5.53 -5.69 8.65
N LYS A 158 4.65 -6.63 8.29
CA LYS A 158 3.21 -6.34 8.14
C LYS A 158 2.49 -6.19 9.48
N ALA A 159 2.94 -6.87 10.54
CA ALA A 159 2.51 -6.61 11.91
C ALA A 159 2.95 -5.21 12.40
N ALA A 160 4.17 -4.78 12.05
CA ALA A 160 4.62 -3.42 12.34
C ALA A 160 3.76 -2.36 11.63
N VAL A 161 3.38 -2.58 10.37
CA VAL A 161 2.45 -1.69 9.65
C VAL A 161 1.10 -1.58 10.36
N ILE A 162 0.56 -2.70 10.88
CA ILE A 162 -0.68 -2.71 11.66
C ILE A 162 -0.55 -1.85 12.92
N ALA A 163 0.56 -1.97 13.63
CA ALA A 163 0.84 -1.16 14.83
C ALA A 163 0.95 0.33 14.47
N LEU A 164 1.73 0.67 13.44
CA LEU A 164 1.87 2.05 12.95
C LEU A 164 0.53 2.66 12.55
N THR A 165 -0.34 1.89 11.88
CA THR A 165 -1.69 2.33 11.51
C THR A 165 -2.48 2.81 12.71
N LYS A 166 -2.52 2.00 13.76
CA LYS A 166 -3.30 2.30 14.98
C LYS A 166 -2.77 3.50 15.75
N VAL A 167 -1.44 3.59 15.88
CA VAL A 167 -0.82 4.72 16.60
C VAL A 167 -1.02 6.02 15.82
N MET A 168 -0.68 6.04 14.53
CA MET A 168 -0.82 7.24 13.71
C MET A 168 -2.27 7.70 13.56
N ALA A 169 -3.22 6.78 13.56
CA ALA A 169 -4.64 7.13 13.52
C ALA A 169 -5.07 8.00 14.71
N VAL A 170 -4.52 7.73 15.90
CA VAL A 170 -4.80 8.52 17.12
C VAL A 170 -4.01 9.83 17.13
N GLU A 171 -2.71 9.76 16.81
CA GLU A 171 -1.82 10.93 16.81
C GLU A 171 -2.25 12.01 15.80
N CYS A 172 -2.79 11.60 14.64
CA CYS A 172 -3.14 12.52 13.56
C CYS A 172 -4.62 12.95 13.56
N ALA A 173 -5.45 12.42 14.44
CA ALA A 173 -6.89 12.67 14.45
C ALA A 173 -7.25 14.15 14.68
N ALA A 174 -6.53 14.83 15.57
CA ALA A 174 -6.72 16.25 15.83
C ALA A 174 -6.46 17.14 14.61
N ASP A 175 -5.59 16.69 13.71
CA ASP A 175 -5.27 17.35 12.44
C ASP A 175 -6.23 16.94 11.30
N LYS A 176 -7.32 16.22 11.61
CA LYS A 176 -8.30 15.69 10.65
C LYS A 176 -7.70 14.74 9.59
N VAL A 177 -6.67 13.99 9.96
CA VAL A 177 -6.06 12.96 9.14
C VAL A 177 -6.49 11.59 9.65
N LEU A 178 -7.22 10.84 8.84
CA LEU A 178 -7.63 9.46 9.13
C LEU A 178 -6.57 8.49 8.58
N VAL A 179 -6.18 7.51 9.40
CA VAL A 179 -5.17 6.52 9.01
C VAL A 179 -5.76 5.13 9.18
N ASN A 180 -5.83 4.37 8.08
CA ASN A 180 -6.34 3.00 8.06
C ASN A 180 -5.38 2.09 7.29
N ALA A 181 -5.61 0.79 7.36
CA ALA A 181 -4.89 -0.18 6.55
C ALA A 181 -5.85 -1.18 5.90
N VAL A 182 -5.44 -1.70 4.75
CA VAL A 182 -6.00 -2.92 4.17
C VAL A 182 -5.02 -4.07 4.38
N ALA A 183 -5.53 -5.26 4.64
CA ALA A 183 -4.75 -6.48 4.84
C ALA A 183 -5.16 -7.53 3.80
N PRO A 184 -4.60 -7.47 2.57
CA PRO A 184 -4.91 -8.43 1.53
C PRO A 184 -4.40 -9.84 1.84
N ALA A 185 -5.08 -10.86 1.30
CA ALA A 185 -4.55 -12.21 1.13
C ALA A 185 -3.60 -12.28 -0.08
N THR A 186 -3.54 -13.45 -0.73
CA THR A 186 -2.81 -13.60 -2.00
C THR A 186 -3.54 -12.82 -3.09
N VAL A 187 -2.83 -11.89 -3.74
CA VAL A 187 -3.33 -11.06 -4.83
C VAL A 187 -2.51 -11.35 -6.08
N ASP A 188 -3.14 -11.48 -7.24
CA ASP A 188 -2.45 -11.71 -8.52
C ASP A 188 -1.67 -10.46 -8.94
N THR A 189 -0.42 -10.41 -8.57
CA THR A 189 0.49 -9.29 -8.82
C THR A 189 1.84 -9.77 -9.34
N PRO A 190 2.63 -8.92 -10.01
CA PRO A 190 4.00 -9.27 -10.41
C PRO A 190 4.87 -9.73 -9.24
N MET A 191 4.62 -9.28 -8.02
CA MET A 191 5.34 -9.72 -6.82
C MET A 191 5.09 -11.20 -6.50
N VAL A 192 3.88 -11.72 -6.77
CA VAL A 192 3.46 -13.06 -6.36
C VAL A 192 3.52 -14.05 -7.52
N ARG A 193 3.27 -13.62 -8.75
CA ARG A 193 3.27 -14.49 -9.96
C ARG A 193 4.48 -15.40 -10.10
N PRO A 194 5.74 -14.95 -9.85
CA PRO A 194 6.91 -15.83 -9.94
C PRO A 194 6.85 -17.03 -8.97
N HIS A 195 6.10 -16.89 -7.88
CA HIS A 195 5.94 -17.95 -6.88
C HIS A 195 4.76 -18.89 -7.19
N LEU A 196 3.83 -18.48 -8.06
CA LEU A 196 2.66 -19.26 -8.44
C LEU A 196 2.90 -20.11 -9.69
N SER A 197 3.94 -19.80 -10.47
CA SER A 197 4.27 -20.51 -11.72
C SER A 197 4.79 -21.92 -11.45
N PRO A 198 4.53 -22.90 -12.35
CA PRO A 198 5.16 -24.21 -12.29
C PRO A 198 6.69 -24.08 -12.22
N GLY A 199 7.33 -24.70 -11.25
CA GLY A 199 8.78 -24.54 -11.00
C GLY A 199 9.18 -23.31 -10.20
N GLY A 200 8.22 -22.50 -9.76
CA GLY A 200 8.45 -21.37 -8.84
C GLY A 200 8.99 -21.80 -7.47
N ASN A 201 9.26 -20.82 -6.60
CA ASN A 201 9.77 -21.11 -5.26
C ASN A 201 8.83 -22.06 -4.50
N THR A 202 9.24 -23.32 -4.36
CA THR A 202 8.46 -24.40 -3.72
C THR A 202 8.15 -24.14 -2.25
N ARG A 203 8.86 -23.20 -1.60
CA ARG A 203 8.60 -22.76 -0.23
C ARG A 203 7.46 -21.74 -0.15
N TYR A 204 7.16 -21.02 -1.25
CA TYR A 204 6.00 -20.12 -1.23
C TYR A 204 4.72 -20.94 -1.27
N ARG A 205 3.95 -20.81 -0.25
CA ARG A 205 2.58 -21.32 -0.23
C ARG A 205 1.65 -20.13 -0.26
N THR A 206 0.73 -20.10 -1.21
CA THR A 206 -0.41 -19.18 -1.13
C THR A 206 -1.08 -19.36 0.24
N SER A 207 -1.84 -18.38 0.68
CA SER A 207 -2.63 -18.51 1.92
C SER A 207 -3.74 -19.58 1.81
N GLY A 208 -3.68 -20.40 0.77
CA GLY A 208 -4.72 -21.29 0.28
C GLY A 208 -5.60 -20.57 -0.75
N THR A 209 -6.42 -21.32 -1.46
CA THR A 209 -7.58 -20.76 -2.15
C THR A 209 -8.46 -20.16 -1.06
N SER A 210 -8.86 -18.90 -1.19
CA SER A 210 -9.76 -18.29 -0.22
C SER A 210 -11.08 -19.06 -0.17
N PRO A 211 -11.88 -18.98 0.90
CA PRO A 211 -13.23 -19.55 0.92
C PRO A 211 -14.10 -19.16 -0.29
N LEU A 212 -13.79 -18.04 -0.95
CA LEU A 212 -14.44 -17.64 -2.20
C LEU A 212 -13.95 -18.39 -3.46
N GLY A 213 -13.00 -19.32 -3.33
CA GLY A 213 -12.55 -20.19 -4.43
C GLY A 213 -11.55 -19.56 -5.40
N ARG A 214 -11.08 -18.33 -5.17
CA ARG A 214 -10.07 -17.66 -6.01
C ARG A 214 -9.08 -16.86 -5.19
N ILE A 215 -7.94 -16.52 -5.76
CA ILE A 215 -7.09 -15.43 -5.26
C ILE A 215 -7.71 -14.08 -5.60
N ALA A 216 -7.30 -13.03 -4.90
CA ALA A 216 -7.79 -11.69 -5.18
C ALA A 216 -7.09 -11.10 -6.42
N GLU A 217 -7.81 -10.24 -7.12
CA GLU A 217 -7.25 -9.34 -8.14
C GLU A 217 -6.86 -8.00 -7.49
N PRO A 218 -5.94 -7.22 -8.09
CA PRO A 218 -5.61 -5.88 -7.62
C PRO A 218 -6.83 -4.98 -7.41
N GLU A 219 -7.85 -5.13 -8.26
CA GLU A 219 -9.10 -4.38 -8.24
C GLU A 219 -9.95 -4.66 -7.00
N ASP A 220 -9.92 -5.89 -6.47
CA ASP A 220 -10.62 -6.23 -5.21
C ASP A 220 -10.07 -5.39 -4.05
N VAL A 221 -8.76 -5.21 -4.00
CA VAL A 221 -8.08 -4.42 -2.97
C VAL A 221 -8.27 -2.91 -3.22
N ALA A 222 -8.13 -2.48 -4.48
CA ALA A 222 -8.29 -1.08 -4.87
C ALA A 222 -9.71 -0.56 -4.55
N ALA A 223 -10.74 -1.39 -4.65
CA ALA A 223 -12.11 -1.03 -4.29
C ALA A 223 -12.23 -0.68 -2.79
N VAL A 224 -11.61 -1.45 -1.90
CA VAL A 224 -11.63 -1.17 -0.46
C VAL A 224 -10.77 0.06 -0.13
N ILE A 225 -9.62 0.23 -0.82
CA ILE A 225 -8.82 1.45 -0.69
C ILE A 225 -9.63 2.66 -1.11
N ALA A 226 -10.33 2.62 -2.25
CA ALA A 226 -11.16 3.71 -2.74
C ALA A 226 -12.29 4.06 -1.75
N PHE A 227 -12.94 3.06 -1.13
CA PHE A 227 -13.88 3.30 -0.05
C PHE A 227 -13.22 4.05 1.12
N LEU A 228 -12.07 3.60 1.61
CA LEU A 228 -11.34 4.27 2.70
C LEU A 228 -10.88 5.69 2.32
N MET A 229 -10.66 5.96 1.04
CA MET A 229 -10.31 7.26 0.49
C MET A 229 -11.54 8.15 0.25
N SER A 230 -12.76 7.60 0.32
CA SER A 230 -14.02 8.33 0.09
C SER A 230 -14.50 9.06 1.34
N LYS A 231 -15.47 9.96 1.15
CA LYS A 231 -16.16 10.63 2.26
C LYS A 231 -16.99 9.67 3.13
N ASP A 232 -17.39 8.53 2.56
CA ASP A 232 -18.26 7.56 3.23
C ASP A 232 -17.51 6.81 4.36
N ALA A 233 -16.16 6.80 4.31
CA ALA A 233 -15.30 6.31 5.39
C ALA A 233 -14.95 7.40 6.44
N GLY A 234 -15.71 8.47 6.54
CA GLY A 234 -15.38 9.64 7.39
C GLY A 234 -15.33 9.38 8.89
N TYR A 235 -15.80 8.21 9.36
CA TYR A 235 -15.72 7.79 10.77
C TYR A 235 -14.92 6.49 10.95
N VAL A 236 -14.20 6.06 9.90
CA VAL A 236 -13.31 4.88 9.95
C VAL A 236 -11.88 5.37 10.19
N ASN A 237 -11.32 5.08 11.37
CA ASN A 237 -9.98 5.49 11.75
C ASN A 237 -9.30 4.40 12.61
N GLY A 238 -8.05 4.06 12.31
CA GLY A 238 -7.29 3.01 12.97
C GLY A 238 -7.72 1.58 12.60
N ALA A 239 -8.59 1.42 11.60
CA ALA A 239 -9.06 0.12 11.15
C ALA A 239 -8.00 -0.60 10.31
N VAL A 240 -7.98 -1.93 10.45
CA VAL A 240 -7.23 -2.84 9.58
C VAL A 240 -8.24 -3.77 8.94
N ILE A 241 -8.52 -3.58 7.66
CA ILE A 241 -9.59 -4.29 6.95
C ILE A 241 -8.99 -5.45 6.15
N PRO A 242 -9.27 -6.72 6.52
CA PRO A 242 -8.90 -7.86 5.69
C PRO A 242 -9.62 -7.82 4.33
N VAL A 243 -8.86 -8.02 3.25
CA VAL A 243 -9.38 -8.18 1.89
C VAL A 243 -8.92 -9.55 1.41
N ASP A 244 -9.55 -10.59 1.89
CA ASP A 244 -8.99 -11.93 1.91
C ASP A 244 -9.96 -13.06 1.55
N GLY A 245 -11.18 -12.71 1.13
CA GLY A 245 -12.21 -13.68 0.79
C GLY A 245 -12.57 -14.62 1.94
N GLY A 246 -12.40 -14.18 3.20
CA GLY A 246 -12.71 -14.95 4.41
C GLY A 246 -11.56 -15.83 4.92
N THR A 247 -10.35 -15.70 4.35
CA THR A 247 -9.19 -16.56 4.70
C THR A 247 -8.82 -16.52 6.18
N VAL A 248 -8.98 -15.39 6.86
CA VAL A 248 -8.66 -15.25 8.30
C VAL A 248 -9.91 -15.21 9.20
N ALA A 249 -11.11 -15.29 8.63
CA ALA A 249 -12.36 -15.21 9.40
C ALA A 249 -12.57 -16.39 10.32
N ALA A 250 -12.17 -17.60 9.88
CA ALA A 250 -12.24 -18.83 10.66
C ALA A 250 -11.14 -19.82 10.23
N PHE A 251 -10.87 -20.79 11.09
CA PHE A 251 -10.02 -21.93 10.72
C PHE A 251 -10.79 -22.83 9.75
N VAL A 252 -10.21 -23.09 8.58
CA VAL A 252 -10.70 -24.08 7.63
C VAL A 252 -9.81 -25.31 7.73
N PRO A 253 -10.30 -26.45 8.24
CA PRO A 253 -9.51 -27.67 8.33
C PRO A 253 -9.13 -28.19 6.93
N PRO A 254 -7.98 -28.86 6.76
CA PRO A 254 -7.65 -29.55 5.52
C PRO A 254 -8.76 -30.56 5.15
N ARG A 255 -9.10 -30.61 3.87
CA ARG A 255 -10.00 -31.65 3.32
C ARG A 255 -9.22 -32.90 3.04
#